data_a1c55c88bab94b65673e4be2902cde8d
#
_entry.id   a1c55c88bab94b65673e4be2902cde8d
#
_cell.length_a   1.000
_cell.length_b   1.000
_cell.length_c   1.000
_cell.angle_alpha   90.00
_cell.angle_beta   90.00
_cell.angle_gamma   90.00
#
_symmetry.space_group_name_H-M   'P 1'
#
loop_
_entity.id
_entity.type
_entity.pdbx_description
1 polymer ?
#
loop_
_entity_poly.entity_id
_entity_poly.type
_entity_poly.pdbx_seq_one_letter_code
_entity_poly.pdbx_strand_id
1 'polypeptide(L)'
;ILNNTIPVSGFQFELTGVELGDAACSGGSAGDAEFMVSNNATGLVLGFSMTGAQIPAGNGVLTNVAYTAIAEESCIANEVLALGDWPGGFYNIIIGECVSLDFSDGTDGGDDGGDDGGGETNSADVLYNSDTDIAGFQFHVDGDVTVTGVSGGAAEAAGFELSTGNNI
;
A
#
# COMPACT_ATOMS: atom_id res chain seq x y z
N ILE A 1 -5.48 -2.28 5.61
CA ILE A 1 -5.50 -2.89 6.97
C ILE A 1 -6.79 -3.68 7.10
N LEU A 2 -6.69 -4.92 7.57
CA LEU A 2 -7.80 -5.77 7.95
C LEU A 2 -7.98 -5.71 9.48
N ASN A 3 -9.23 -5.60 9.92
CA ASN A 3 -9.61 -5.78 11.31
C ASN A 3 -10.83 -6.73 11.36
N ASN A 4 -10.63 -7.96 11.77
CA ASN A 4 -11.63 -9.01 11.75
C ASN A 4 -11.73 -9.72 13.10
N THR A 5 -12.96 -10.04 13.50
CA THR A 5 -13.27 -10.74 14.76
C THR A 5 -13.48 -12.24 14.59
N ILE A 6 -13.62 -12.72 13.37
CA ILE A 6 -13.79 -14.12 12.99
C ILE A 6 -12.76 -14.42 11.89
N PRO A 7 -12.21 -15.63 11.81
CA PRO A 7 -11.25 -15.98 10.75
C PRO A 7 -11.83 -15.76 9.34
N VAL A 8 -10.96 -15.41 8.40
CA VAL A 8 -11.29 -15.15 6.99
C VAL A 8 -10.79 -16.29 6.14
N SER A 9 -11.66 -16.85 5.30
CA SER A 9 -11.33 -17.95 4.38
C SER A 9 -11.08 -17.52 2.94
N GLY A 10 -11.40 -16.29 2.60
CA GLY A 10 -11.14 -15.70 1.29
C GLY A 10 -11.54 -14.23 1.25
N PHE A 11 -10.96 -13.49 0.33
CA PHE A 11 -11.28 -12.07 0.13
C PHE A 11 -11.21 -11.69 -1.34
N GLN A 12 -11.96 -10.67 -1.68
CA GLN A 12 -11.89 -9.96 -2.94
C GLN A 12 -12.09 -8.47 -2.67
N PHE A 13 -11.40 -7.63 -3.41
CA PHE A 13 -11.67 -6.20 -3.49
C PHE A 13 -11.14 -5.65 -4.81
N GLU A 14 -11.57 -4.45 -5.15
CA GLU A 14 -11.07 -3.68 -6.28
C GLU A 14 -10.47 -2.37 -5.76
N LEU A 15 -9.29 -2.00 -6.24
CA LEU A 15 -8.68 -0.70 -6.02
C LEU A 15 -8.96 0.17 -7.24
N THR A 16 -9.66 1.28 -7.03
CA THR A 16 -9.88 2.27 -8.08
C THR A 16 -8.69 3.22 -8.20
N GLY A 17 -8.54 3.89 -9.32
CA GLY A 17 -7.49 4.90 -9.51
C GLY A 17 -6.08 4.37 -9.65
N VAL A 18 -5.91 3.07 -9.79
CA VAL A 18 -4.60 2.41 -9.92
C VAL A 18 -4.58 1.39 -11.04
N GLU A 19 -3.39 1.15 -11.59
CA GLU A 19 -3.08 0.01 -12.44
C GLU A 19 -2.12 -0.92 -11.69
N LEU A 20 -2.41 -2.23 -11.74
CA LEU A 20 -1.60 -3.25 -11.07
C LEU A 20 -0.80 -4.06 -12.08
N GLY A 21 0.49 -4.21 -11.80
CA GLY A 21 1.35 -5.12 -12.55
C GLY A 21 1.08 -6.60 -12.25
N ASP A 22 1.82 -7.47 -12.92
CA ASP A 22 1.78 -8.90 -12.63
C ASP A 22 2.31 -9.17 -11.22
N ALA A 23 1.61 -10.02 -10.46
CA ALA A 23 1.99 -10.40 -9.09
C ALA A 23 2.19 -9.18 -8.14
N ALA A 24 1.36 -8.15 -8.29
CA ALA A 24 1.46 -6.91 -7.54
C ALA A 24 1.21 -7.08 -6.02
N CYS A 25 0.61 -8.19 -5.59
CA CYS A 25 0.23 -8.44 -4.19
C CYS A 25 1.21 -9.36 -3.49
N SER A 26 1.61 -9.02 -2.24
CA SER A 26 2.54 -9.84 -1.46
C SER A 26 2.41 -9.62 0.05
N GLY A 27 2.82 -10.62 0.83
CA GLY A 27 2.95 -10.54 2.29
C GLY A 27 1.65 -10.25 3.04
N GLY A 28 1.77 -9.69 4.23
CA GLY A 28 0.67 -9.45 5.15
C GLY A 28 0.04 -10.74 5.69
N SER A 29 -1.11 -10.61 6.37
CA SER A 29 -1.82 -11.76 6.95
C SER A 29 -2.23 -12.80 5.91
N ALA A 30 -2.44 -12.40 4.65
CA ALA A 30 -2.69 -13.31 3.55
C ALA A 30 -1.45 -14.15 3.21
N GLY A 31 -0.28 -13.53 3.15
CA GLY A 31 0.99 -14.23 2.96
C GLY A 31 1.32 -15.17 4.13
N ASP A 32 1.14 -14.72 5.37
CA ASP A 32 1.36 -15.52 6.58
C ASP A 32 0.44 -16.76 6.65
N ALA A 33 -0.77 -16.65 6.12
CA ALA A 33 -1.74 -17.73 6.01
C ALA A 33 -1.58 -18.57 4.73
N GLU A 34 -0.52 -18.36 3.95
CA GLU A 34 -0.24 -19.07 2.69
C GLU A 34 -1.39 -18.97 1.67
N PHE A 35 -2.07 -17.83 1.63
CA PHE A 35 -3.09 -17.58 0.62
C PHE A 35 -2.45 -17.38 -0.77
N MET A 36 -3.13 -17.91 -1.77
CA MET A 36 -2.88 -17.52 -3.14
C MET A 36 -3.56 -16.16 -3.37
N VAL A 37 -2.76 -15.13 -3.59
CA VAL A 37 -3.28 -13.80 -3.92
C VAL A 37 -2.99 -13.52 -5.39
N SER A 38 -4.02 -13.18 -6.15
CA SER A 38 -3.92 -12.81 -7.56
C SER A 38 -4.59 -11.47 -7.81
N ASN A 39 -4.12 -10.78 -8.82
CA ASN A 39 -4.66 -9.49 -9.24
C ASN A 39 -4.77 -9.41 -10.77
N ASN A 40 -5.52 -8.43 -11.24
CA ASN A 40 -5.51 -8.01 -12.65
C ASN A 40 -5.09 -6.54 -12.77
N ALA A 41 -4.82 -6.09 -13.99
CA ALA A 41 -4.37 -4.73 -14.26
C ALA A 41 -5.39 -3.66 -13.86
N THR A 42 -6.67 -3.98 -13.77
CA THR A 42 -7.74 -3.02 -13.46
C THR A 42 -8.01 -2.83 -11.97
N GLY A 43 -7.16 -3.37 -11.09
CA GLY A 43 -7.24 -3.16 -9.64
C GLY A 43 -7.95 -4.27 -8.87
N LEU A 44 -8.49 -5.31 -9.53
CA LEU A 44 -9.12 -6.44 -8.83
C LEU A 44 -8.04 -7.27 -8.14
N VAL A 45 -8.26 -7.56 -6.86
CA VAL A 45 -7.43 -8.44 -6.03
C VAL A 45 -8.30 -9.54 -5.43
N LEU A 46 -7.87 -10.79 -5.56
CA LEU A 46 -8.54 -11.98 -5.03
C LEU A 46 -7.56 -12.81 -4.22
N GLY A 47 -7.93 -13.18 -3.01
CA GLY A 47 -7.14 -14.05 -2.14
C GLY A 47 -7.95 -15.22 -1.59
N PHE A 48 -7.38 -16.43 -1.68
CA PHE A 48 -7.98 -17.67 -1.18
C PHE A 48 -6.92 -18.71 -0.85
N SER A 49 -7.30 -19.71 -0.07
CA SER A 49 -6.44 -20.86 0.26
C SER A 49 -6.94 -22.14 -0.40
N MET A 50 -6.04 -22.85 -1.09
CA MET A 50 -6.33 -24.18 -1.65
C MET A 50 -6.29 -25.29 -0.58
N THR A 51 -5.65 -25.03 0.56
CA THR A 51 -5.48 -25.98 1.66
C THR A 51 -6.51 -25.81 2.77
N GLY A 52 -7.40 -24.81 2.66
CA GLY A 52 -8.36 -24.46 3.70
C GLY A 52 -7.75 -23.66 4.85
N ALA A 53 -6.57 -23.09 4.67
CA ALA A 53 -6.01 -22.15 5.65
C ALA A 53 -6.90 -20.90 5.76
N GLN A 54 -6.87 -20.26 6.93
CA GLN A 54 -7.67 -19.09 7.24
C GLN A 54 -6.78 -17.99 7.81
N ILE A 55 -7.08 -16.76 7.48
CA ILE A 55 -6.49 -15.61 8.17
C ILE A 55 -7.15 -15.49 9.54
N PRO A 56 -6.40 -15.60 10.64
CA PRO A 56 -6.97 -15.56 11.99
C PRO A 56 -7.63 -14.21 12.30
N ALA A 57 -8.53 -14.19 13.28
CA ALA A 57 -9.07 -12.95 13.81
C ALA A 57 -7.93 -12.06 14.33
N GLY A 58 -8.02 -10.77 14.05
CA GLY A 58 -6.98 -9.82 14.44
C GLY A 58 -7.05 -8.50 13.70
N ASN A 59 -5.97 -7.75 13.83
CA ASN A 59 -5.77 -6.48 13.15
C ASN A 59 -4.36 -6.47 12.52
N GLY A 60 -4.27 -6.10 11.25
CA GLY A 60 -2.99 -6.05 10.56
C GLY A 60 -3.11 -5.72 9.08
N VAL A 61 -1.97 -5.75 8.40
CA VAL A 61 -1.93 -5.62 6.94
C VAL A 61 -2.47 -6.90 6.32
N LEU A 62 -3.51 -6.80 5.49
CA LEU A 62 -4.05 -7.95 4.76
C LEU A 62 -3.06 -8.46 3.70
N THR A 63 -2.65 -7.58 2.83
CA THR A 63 -1.61 -7.79 1.80
C THR A 63 -1.04 -6.44 1.40
N ASN A 64 0.20 -6.40 0.94
CA ASN A 64 0.80 -5.23 0.32
C ASN A 64 0.50 -5.27 -1.18
N VAL A 65 0.22 -4.13 -1.77
CA VAL A 65 -0.10 -4.00 -3.20
C VAL A 65 0.84 -2.98 -3.83
N ALA A 66 1.62 -3.41 -4.81
CA ALA A 66 2.39 -2.52 -5.67
C ALA A 66 1.47 -2.00 -6.79
N TYR A 67 1.50 -0.70 -7.05
CA TYR A 67 0.60 -0.08 -8.02
C TYR A 67 1.25 1.07 -8.78
N THR A 68 0.67 1.41 -9.93
CA THR A 68 0.88 2.69 -10.60
C THR A 68 -0.38 3.53 -10.45
N ALA A 69 -0.26 4.76 -9.96
CA ALA A 69 -1.39 5.68 -9.88
C ALA A 69 -1.84 6.10 -11.27
N ILE A 70 -3.15 6.07 -11.53
CA ILE A 70 -3.80 6.56 -12.76
C ILE A 70 -4.90 7.58 -12.46
N ALA A 71 -5.04 7.96 -11.18
CA ALA A 71 -5.94 9.01 -10.70
C ALA A 71 -5.39 9.59 -9.40
N GLU A 72 -5.90 10.74 -8.96
CA GLU A 72 -5.50 11.43 -7.73
C GLU A 72 -5.98 10.74 -6.45
N GLU A 73 -6.88 9.76 -6.56
CA GLU A 73 -7.49 9.07 -5.42
C GLU A 73 -7.68 7.58 -5.71
N SER A 74 -7.48 6.77 -4.69
CA SER A 74 -7.79 5.33 -4.71
C SER A 74 -8.77 4.97 -3.61
N CYS A 75 -9.77 4.18 -3.97
CA CYS A 75 -10.77 3.63 -3.06
C CYS A 75 -10.82 2.12 -3.16
N ILE A 76 -11.21 1.47 -2.06
CA ILE A 76 -11.61 0.05 -2.08
C ILE A 76 -13.07 -0.02 -2.51
N ALA A 77 -13.37 -0.90 -3.46
CA ALA A 77 -14.71 -1.15 -3.97
C ALA A 77 -14.94 -2.65 -4.20
N ASN A 78 -16.19 -3.04 -4.40
CA ASN A 78 -16.60 -4.41 -4.75
C ASN A 78 -16.01 -5.48 -3.82
N GLU A 79 -15.91 -5.13 -2.53
CA GLU A 79 -15.30 -5.96 -1.51
C GLU A 79 -16.19 -7.15 -1.11
N VAL A 80 -15.56 -8.28 -0.94
CA VAL A 80 -16.12 -9.53 -0.41
C VAL A 80 -15.13 -10.13 0.57
N LEU A 81 -15.59 -10.48 1.76
CA LEU A 81 -14.80 -11.14 2.78
C LEU A 81 -15.56 -12.39 3.25
N ALA A 82 -15.05 -13.56 2.93
CA ALA A 82 -15.68 -14.82 3.27
C ALA A 82 -15.33 -15.25 4.71
N LEU A 83 -16.34 -15.65 5.47
CA LEU A 83 -16.17 -16.18 6.83
C LEU A 83 -15.44 -17.53 6.82
N GLY A 84 -14.51 -17.71 7.77
CA GLY A 84 -13.81 -18.95 7.96
C GLY A 84 -14.61 -20.04 8.69
N ASP A 85 -15.65 -19.65 9.42
CA ASP A 85 -16.45 -20.56 10.22
C ASP A 85 -17.65 -21.14 9.45
N TRP A 86 -17.95 -22.41 9.74
CA TRP A 86 -19.15 -23.07 9.19
C TRP A 86 -20.43 -22.58 9.90
N PRO A 87 -21.54 -22.32 9.17
CA PRO A 87 -21.86 -22.75 7.80
C PRO A 87 -21.30 -21.85 6.68
N GLY A 88 -20.34 -20.97 6.96
CA GLY A 88 -19.84 -20.03 6.00
C GLY A 88 -20.73 -18.78 5.87
N GLY A 89 -20.36 -17.88 5.01
CA GLY A 89 -21.06 -16.61 4.78
C GLY A 89 -20.09 -15.50 4.41
N PHE A 90 -20.59 -14.28 4.47
CA PHE A 90 -19.80 -13.09 4.18
C PHE A 90 -19.83 -12.13 5.37
N TYR A 91 -18.74 -11.43 5.58
CA TYR A 91 -18.68 -10.33 6.52
C TYR A 91 -19.56 -9.17 6.07
N ASN A 92 -20.14 -8.47 7.05
CA ASN A 92 -20.57 -7.11 6.82
C ASN A 92 -19.33 -6.21 6.93
N ILE A 93 -18.87 -5.67 5.80
CA ILE A 93 -17.62 -4.95 5.68
C ILE A 93 -17.88 -3.46 5.88
N ILE A 94 -16.99 -2.80 6.61
CA ILE A 94 -16.91 -1.34 6.70
C ILE A 94 -15.60 -0.94 6.03
N ILE A 95 -15.70 -0.25 4.91
CA ILE A 95 -14.56 0.29 4.19
C ILE A 95 -14.17 1.63 4.77
N GLY A 96 -12.87 1.87 4.89
CA GLY A 96 -12.32 3.17 5.26
C GLY A 96 -12.47 4.21 4.14
N GLU A 97 -11.99 5.41 4.40
CA GLU A 97 -11.97 6.47 3.41
C GLU A 97 -10.99 6.15 2.26
N CYS A 98 -11.21 6.77 1.09
CA CYS A 98 -10.28 6.72 -0.02
C CYS A 98 -8.97 7.40 0.36
N VAL A 99 -7.89 7.04 -0.30
CA VAL A 99 -6.58 7.63 -0.08
C VAL A 99 -6.17 8.46 -1.29
N SER A 100 -5.58 9.64 -1.03
CA SER A 100 -4.99 10.45 -2.09
C SER A 100 -3.72 9.77 -2.61
N LEU A 101 -3.56 9.79 -3.92
CA LEU A 101 -2.38 9.28 -4.61
C LEU A 101 -1.60 10.44 -5.21
N ASP A 102 -0.28 10.30 -5.25
CA ASP A 102 0.57 11.20 -6.02
C ASP A 102 0.46 10.82 -7.50
N PHE A 103 -0.48 11.46 -8.18
CA PHE A 103 -0.72 11.27 -9.60
C PHE A 103 -0.46 12.59 -10.34
N SER A 104 0.54 12.60 -11.21
CA SER A 104 0.74 13.68 -12.18
C SER A 104 0.26 13.21 -13.56
N ASP A 105 -0.84 13.78 -14.05
CA ASP A 105 -1.43 13.47 -15.37
C ASP A 105 -0.67 14.07 -16.55
N GLY A 106 0.45 14.75 -16.27
CA GLY A 106 1.23 15.44 -17.30
C GLY A 106 0.55 16.67 -17.89
N THR A 107 -0.57 17.14 -17.33
CA THR A 107 -1.35 18.29 -17.81
C THR A 107 -1.21 19.55 -16.95
N ASP A 108 -0.19 19.63 -16.10
CA ASP A 108 0.10 20.91 -15.45
C ASP A 108 0.72 21.88 -16.46
N GLY A 109 -0.17 22.58 -17.17
CA GLY A 109 0.14 23.63 -18.12
C GLY A 109 0.67 24.89 -17.44
N GLY A 110 1.84 24.81 -16.86
CA GLY A 110 2.65 25.92 -16.38
C GLY A 110 3.82 26.12 -17.33
N ASP A 111 3.66 27.05 -18.25
CA ASP A 111 4.68 27.61 -19.13
C ASP A 111 5.94 27.99 -18.34
N ASP A 112 7.02 27.23 -18.47
CA ASP A 112 8.38 27.71 -18.38
C ASP A 112 9.32 26.80 -19.17
N GLY A 113 9.78 27.33 -20.30
CA GLY A 113 10.68 26.68 -21.24
C GLY A 113 12.02 26.30 -20.61
N GLY A 114 12.33 25.01 -20.66
CA GLY A 114 13.63 24.47 -20.27
C GLY A 114 13.68 22.97 -20.58
N ASP A 115 14.09 22.67 -21.81
CA ASP A 115 14.50 21.32 -22.23
C ASP A 115 15.74 20.87 -21.40
N ASP A 116 15.53 19.96 -20.47
CA ASP A 116 16.62 19.14 -19.92
C ASP A 116 16.06 17.77 -19.54
N GLY A 117 16.55 16.73 -20.23
CA GLY A 117 16.26 15.30 -19.99
C GLY A 117 16.71 14.86 -18.60
N GLY A 118 15.94 15.19 -17.59
CA GLY A 118 16.11 14.78 -16.20
C GLY A 118 14.89 14.02 -15.74
N GLY A 119 15.09 12.81 -15.21
CA GLY A 119 14.03 12.01 -14.60
C GLY A 119 13.28 12.84 -13.55
N GLU A 120 11.95 12.76 -13.55
CA GLU A 120 11.09 13.47 -12.60
C GLU A 120 11.46 13.09 -11.16
N THR A 121 11.72 14.06 -10.32
CA THR A 121 11.95 13.87 -8.91
C THR A 121 10.62 14.00 -8.18
N ASN A 122 10.07 12.88 -7.76
CA ASN A 122 8.89 12.83 -6.89
C ASN A 122 9.33 12.85 -5.42
N SER A 123 8.51 13.42 -4.54
CA SER A 123 8.72 13.36 -3.10
C SER A 123 7.62 12.53 -2.44
N ALA A 124 7.97 11.78 -1.41
CA ALA A 124 7.02 11.01 -0.61
C ALA A 124 7.26 11.27 0.88
N ASP A 125 6.19 11.38 1.65
CA ASP A 125 6.26 11.50 3.10
C ASP A 125 6.39 10.12 3.73
N VAL A 126 7.37 9.97 4.61
CA VAL A 126 7.51 8.78 5.46
C VAL A 126 6.75 9.03 6.75
N LEU A 127 5.61 8.37 6.90
CA LEU A 127 4.76 8.49 8.09
C LEU A 127 5.24 7.54 9.20
N TYR A 128 5.14 8.00 10.43
CA TYR A 128 5.43 7.19 11.61
C TYR A 128 4.31 7.33 12.64
N ASN A 129 4.16 6.31 13.47
CA ASN A 129 3.31 6.35 14.66
C ASN A 129 4.09 5.72 15.81
N SER A 130 4.37 6.49 16.86
CA SER A 130 5.12 6.04 18.04
C SER A 130 4.55 6.70 19.29
N ASP A 131 4.34 5.91 20.32
CA ASP A 131 3.93 6.33 21.65
C ASP A 131 5.12 6.53 22.60
N THR A 132 6.35 6.40 22.09
CA THR A 132 7.61 6.66 22.80
C THR A 132 8.53 7.55 21.97
N ASP A 133 9.47 8.24 22.65
CA ASP A 133 10.45 9.09 21.98
C ASP A 133 11.36 8.28 21.04
N ILE A 134 11.56 8.79 19.84
CA ILE A 134 12.46 8.19 18.84
C ILE A 134 13.83 8.86 18.95
N ALA A 135 14.87 8.07 19.22
CA ALA A 135 16.24 8.55 19.31
C ALA A 135 17.05 8.42 18.00
N GLY A 136 16.54 7.67 17.05
CA GLY A 136 17.13 7.48 15.72
C GLY A 136 16.32 6.51 14.89
N PHE A 137 16.47 6.58 13.56
CA PHE A 137 15.79 5.68 12.65
C PHE A 137 16.65 5.43 11.41
N GLN A 138 16.41 4.31 10.77
CA GLN A 138 16.93 3.94 9.47
C GLN A 138 15.90 3.05 8.78
N PHE A 139 15.72 3.24 7.48
CA PHE A 139 14.91 2.36 6.66
C PHE A 139 15.53 2.23 5.27
N HIS A 140 15.14 1.21 4.56
CA HIS A 140 15.55 0.95 3.18
C HIS A 140 14.36 1.18 2.26
N VAL A 141 14.62 1.79 1.10
CA VAL A 141 13.60 1.96 0.06
C VAL A 141 13.88 0.94 -1.03
N ASP A 142 12.95 0.00 -1.19
CA ASP A 142 13.02 -1.06 -2.19
C ASP A 142 12.22 -0.70 -3.45
N GLY A 143 12.66 -1.19 -4.59
CA GLY A 143 12.02 -1.00 -5.88
C GLY A 143 12.92 -0.30 -6.89
N ASP A 144 12.37 0.04 -8.05
CA ASP A 144 13.07 0.78 -9.11
C ASP A 144 13.06 2.30 -8.81
N VAL A 145 13.64 2.65 -7.67
CA VAL A 145 13.68 4.00 -7.12
C VAL A 145 15.11 4.38 -6.78
N THR A 146 15.50 5.61 -7.07
CA THR A 146 16.75 6.19 -6.59
C THR A 146 16.43 7.33 -5.62
N VAL A 147 16.79 7.17 -4.36
CA VAL A 147 16.64 8.22 -3.35
C VAL A 147 17.71 9.26 -3.55
N THR A 148 17.32 10.47 -3.93
CA THR A 148 18.23 11.58 -4.22
C THR A 148 18.41 12.56 -3.06
N GLY A 149 17.53 12.50 -2.05
CA GLY A 149 17.62 13.36 -0.88
C GLY A 149 16.54 13.03 0.16
N VAL A 150 16.72 13.55 1.36
CA VAL A 150 15.75 13.52 2.45
C VAL A 150 15.79 14.84 3.20
N SER A 151 14.62 15.36 3.59
CA SER A 151 14.52 16.60 4.35
C SER A 151 13.16 16.76 5.02
N GLY A 152 13.04 17.67 5.95
CA GLY A 152 11.78 18.13 6.52
C GLY A 152 11.20 17.21 7.60
N GLY A 153 9.93 17.42 7.86
CA GLY A 153 9.13 16.66 8.81
C GLY A 153 9.52 16.81 10.27
N ALA A 154 8.99 15.92 11.08
CA ALA A 154 9.25 15.90 12.54
C ALA A 154 10.72 15.62 12.88
N ALA A 155 11.42 14.88 12.04
CA ALA A 155 12.83 14.55 12.25
C ALA A 155 13.70 15.81 12.17
N GLU A 156 13.57 16.63 11.13
CA GLU A 156 14.31 17.89 11.01
C GLU A 156 13.92 18.88 12.11
N ALA A 157 12.62 18.98 12.42
CA ALA A 157 12.12 19.83 13.51
C ALA A 157 12.69 19.42 14.88
N ALA A 158 13.01 18.14 15.10
CA ALA A 158 13.65 17.62 16.30
C ALA A 158 15.19 17.70 16.25
N GLY A 159 15.78 18.26 15.20
CA GLY A 159 17.22 18.42 15.05
C GLY A 159 17.99 17.18 14.62
N PHE A 160 17.33 16.19 14.00
CA PHE A 160 18.02 15.05 13.41
C PHE A 160 18.82 15.48 12.18
N GLU A 161 20.03 14.97 12.07
CA GLU A 161 20.79 15.03 10.81
C GLU A 161 20.31 13.90 9.90
N LEU A 162 19.72 14.27 8.75
CA LEU A 162 19.18 13.33 7.79
C LEU A 162 20.16 13.12 6.64
N SER A 163 20.37 11.87 6.26
CA SER A 163 21.24 11.53 5.13
C SER A 163 20.69 10.35 4.34
N THR A 164 21.03 10.28 3.07
CA THR A 164 20.71 9.16 2.19
C THR A 164 21.99 8.54 1.64
N GLY A 165 21.97 7.23 1.40
CA GLY A 165 23.04 6.52 0.74
C GLY A 165 22.57 5.14 0.30
N ASN A 166 22.75 4.80 -0.98
CA ASN A 166 22.33 3.49 -1.52
C ASN A 166 20.88 3.10 -1.16
N ASN A 167 19.93 4.03 -1.23
CA ASN A 167 18.53 3.86 -0.84
C ASN A 167 18.30 3.61 0.67
N ILE A 168 19.20 4.07 1.51
CA ILE A 168 19.10 4.06 2.99
C ILE A 168 18.98 5.49 3.49
#